data_002279f7322f2685e65f6a029a627926
#
_entry.id   002279f7322f2685e65f6a029a627926
#
_cell.length_a   1.000
_cell.length_b   1.000
_cell.length_c   1.000
_cell.angle_alpha   90.00
_cell.angle_beta   90.00
_cell.angle_gamma   90.00
#
_symmetry.space_group_name_H-M   'P 1'
#
loop_
_entity.id
_entity.type
_entity.pdbx_description
1 polymer ?
#
loop_
_entity_poly.entity_id
_entity_poly.type
_entity_poly.pdbx_seq_one_letter_code
_entity_poly.pdbx_strand_id
1 'polypeptide(L)'
;SLQTGAIDAMEGTMDTITQQKFYEQGKYIIMDSHVFQPLFVTYNLDAWNALSADTQNLILECVSDAEKLQLSLHDTALEEEYTACEDAGLKIMELTDRDKWIEAVKETSAAYAQENGELGQKIYSVIQDIQNK
;
A
#
# COMPACT_ATOMS: atom_id res chain seq x y z
N SER A 1 -14.40 -14.99 -6.93
CA SER A 1 -15.35 -14.02 -7.55
C SER A 1 -14.88 -13.63 -8.95
N LEU A 2 -13.63 -13.21 -9.13
CA LEU A 2 -13.06 -12.85 -10.46
C LEU A 2 -13.12 -14.04 -11.43
N GLN A 3 -12.71 -15.22 -10.99
CA GLN A 3 -12.75 -16.47 -11.77
C GLN A 3 -14.15 -16.88 -12.25
N THR A 4 -15.18 -16.59 -11.46
CA THR A 4 -16.57 -16.93 -11.76
C THR A 4 -17.31 -15.84 -12.53
N GLY A 5 -16.67 -14.70 -12.80
CA GLY A 5 -17.30 -13.55 -13.44
C GLY A 5 -18.31 -12.83 -12.56
N ALA A 6 -18.30 -13.05 -11.25
CA ALA A 6 -19.14 -12.30 -10.31
C ALA A 6 -18.67 -10.85 -10.11
N ILE A 7 -17.39 -10.59 -10.38
CA ILE A 7 -16.78 -9.25 -10.48
C ILE A 7 -15.91 -9.20 -11.72
N ASP A 8 -15.77 -8.03 -12.31
CA ASP A 8 -15.02 -7.81 -13.54
C ASP A 8 -13.60 -7.30 -13.28
N ALA A 9 -13.37 -6.70 -12.11
CA ALA A 9 -12.08 -6.16 -11.69
C ALA A 9 -11.93 -6.21 -10.17
N MET A 10 -10.69 -6.06 -9.71
CA MET A 10 -10.33 -5.89 -8.31
C MET A 10 -9.17 -4.92 -8.21
N GLU A 11 -8.97 -4.34 -7.04
CA GLU A 11 -7.76 -3.60 -6.72
C GLU A 11 -6.88 -4.40 -5.74
N GLY A 12 -5.59 -4.09 -5.70
CA GLY A 12 -4.65 -4.70 -4.79
C GLY A 12 -3.20 -4.35 -5.13
N THR A 13 -2.32 -4.62 -4.20
CA THR A 13 -0.87 -4.46 -4.37
C THR A 13 -0.30 -5.60 -5.22
N MET A 14 0.87 -5.38 -5.85
CA MET A 14 1.51 -6.39 -6.71
C MET A 14 1.78 -7.69 -5.97
N ASP A 15 2.23 -7.62 -4.72
CA ASP A 15 2.43 -8.79 -3.86
C ASP A 15 1.12 -9.59 -3.63
N THR A 16 0.00 -8.91 -3.44
CA THR A 16 -1.30 -9.56 -3.32
C THR A 16 -1.70 -10.25 -4.62
N ILE A 17 -1.48 -9.60 -5.76
CA ILE A 17 -1.80 -10.16 -7.09
C ILE A 17 -0.98 -11.43 -7.34
N THR A 18 0.29 -11.44 -6.98
CA THR A 18 1.20 -12.58 -7.19
C THR A 18 0.97 -13.69 -6.19
N GLN A 19 0.88 -13.41 -4.88
CA GLN A 19 0.68 -14.40 -3.83
C GLN A 19 -0.67 -15.13 -3.94
N GLN A 20 -1.72 -14.40 -4.32
CA GLN A 20 -3.06 -14.98 -4.52
C GLN A 20 -3.29 -15.49 -5.95
N LYS A 21 -2.29 -15.38 -6.82
CA LYS A 21 -2.33 -15.83 -8.22
C LYS A 21 -3.49 -15.22 -9.02
N PHE A 22 -3.84 -13.97 -8.75
CA PHE A 22 -4.90 -13.29 -9.50
C PHE A 22 -4.53 -13.08 -10.97
N TYR A 23 -3.24 -13.13 -11.30
CA TYR A 23 -2.76 -13.13 -12.68
C TYR A 23 -3.29 -14.31 -13.52
N GLU A 24 -3.70 -15.41 -12.92
CA GLU A 24 -4.32 -16.53 -13.65
C GLU A 24 -5.70 -16.18 -14.23
N GLN A 25 -6.36 -15.16 -13.67
CA GLN A 25 -7.73 -14.78 -14.01
C GLN A 25 -7.80 -13.40 -14.70
N GLY A 26 -6.90 -12.48 -14.36
CA GLY A 26 -6.79 -11.17 -14.95
C GLY A 26 -6.08 -11.21 -16.31
N LYS A 27 -6.27 -10.15 -17.09
CA LYS A 27 -5.56 -9.96 -18.37
C LYS A 27 -4.75 -8.66 -18.38
N TYR A 28 -5.14 -7.71 -17.57
CA TYR A 28 -4.58 -6.37 -17.51
C TYR A 28 -4.38 -5.95 -16.07
N ILE A 29 -3.29 -5.23 -15.82
CA ILE A 29 -3.05 -4.47 -14.60
C ILE A 29 -2.93 -3.00 -14.99
N ILE A 30 -3.62 -2.11 -14.29
CA ILE A 30 -3.50 -0.66 -14.44
C ILE A 30 -2.76 -0.14 -13.23
N MET A 31 -1.60 0.49 -13.45
CA MET A 31 -0.74 1.04 -12.40
C MET A 31 -1.22 2.44 -12.02
N ASP A 32 -2.27 2.50 -11.22
CA ASP A 32 -2.87 3.77 -10.80
C ASP A 32 -2.22 4.38 -9.55
N SER A 33 -1.49 3.59 -8.77
CA SER A 33 -0.76 4.04 -7.56
C SER A 33 -1.64 4.85 -6.61
N HIS A 34 -2.88 4.39 -6.37
CA HIS A 34 -3.86 5.13 -5.57
C HIS A 34 -3.70 4.93 -4.06
N VAL A 35 -2.99 3.89 -3.64
CA VAL A 35 -2.78 3.55 -2.23
C VAL A 35 -1.29 3.44 -1.90
N PHE A 36 -0.90 4.07 -0.80
CA PHE A 36 0.32 3.76 -0.08
C PHE A 36 -0.07 3.14 1.27
N GLN A 37 0.35 1.91 1.52
CA GLN A 37 -0.02 1.17 2.72
C GLN A 37 1.18 0.97 3.65
N PRO A 38 1.40 1.89 4.62
CA PRO A 38 2.45 1.72 5.61
C PRO A 38 2.10 0.62 6.61
N LEU A 39 3.10 -0.14 7.04
CA LEU A 39 2.98 -1.09 8.14
C LEU A 39 3.55 -0.50 9.42
N PHE A 40 2.89 -0.76 10.53
CA PHE A 40 3.31 -0.30 11.85
C PHE A 40 3.52 -1.48 12.79
N VAL A 41 4.66 -1.49 13.48
CA VAL A 41 4.88 -2.41 14.58
C VAL A 41 4.27 -1.80 15.84
N THR A 42 3.25 -2.44 16.39
CA THR A 42 2.56 -1.96 17.59
C THR A 42 2.77 -2.90 18.76
N TYR A 43 2.80 -2.34 19.96
CA TYR A 43 2.94 -3.08 21.22
C TYR A 43 1.89 -2.60 22.21
N ASN A 44 1.36 -3.50 23.04
CA ASN A 44 0.47 -3.09 24.13
C ASN A 44 1.24 -2.20 25.13
N LEU A 45 0.71 -1.02 25.46
CA LEU A 45 1.42 -0.01 26.24
C LEU A 45 1.77 -0.50 27.66
N ASP A 46 0.85 -1.17 28.34
CA ASP A 46 1.09 -1.68 29.70
C ASP A 46 2.14 -2.79 29.69
N ALA A 47 2.08 -3.69 28.71
CA ALA A 47 3.09 -4.72 28.53
C ALA A 47 4.46 -4.13 28.18
N TRP A 48 4.50 -3.10 27.33
CA TRP A 48 5.73 -2.36 27.01
C TRP A 48 6.36 -1.72 28.24
N ASN A 49 5.55 -1.04 29.04
CA ASN A 49 6.00 -0.35 30.25
C ASN A 49 6.47 -1.31 31.37
N ALA A 50 6.04 -2.58 31.33
CA ALA A 50 6.49 -3.64 32.23
C ALA A 50 7.86 -4.24 31.85
N LEU A 51 8.36 -3.97 30.65
CA LEU A 51 9.68 -4.43 30.20
C LEU A 51 10.79 -3.57 30.83
N SER A 52 11.97 -4.19 31.02
CA SER A 52 13.17 -3.43 31.37
C SER A 52 13.60 -2.52 30.22
N ALA A 53 14.30 -1.43 30.52
CA ALA A 53 14.84 -0.53 29.51
C ALA A 53 15.75 -1.25 28.50
N ASP A 54 16.56 -2.21 28.95
CA ASP A 54 17.42 -3.01 28.07
C ASP A 54 16.61 -3.85 27.10
N THR A 55 15.50 -4.44 27.55
CA THR A 55 14.60 -5.21 26.68
C THR A 55 13.87 -4.32 25.68
N GLN A 56 13.41 -3.14 26.11
CA GLN A 56 12.79 -2.16 25.22
C GLN A 56 13.77 -1.72 24.11
N ASN A 57 15.01 -1.40 24.48
CA ASN A 57 16.06 -1.01 23.53
C ASN A 57 16.37 -2.14 22.54
N LEU A 58 16.49 -3.38 23.01
CA LEU A 58 16.72 -4.54 22.15
C LEU A 58 15.59 -4.72 21.12
N ILE A 59 14.33 -4.59 21.55
CA ILE A 59 13.17 -4.66 20.65
C ILE A 59 13.24 -3.55 19.59
N LEU A 60 13.54 -2.31 19.98
CA LEU A 60 13.66 -1.19 19.05
C LEU A 60 14.80 -1.41 18.03
N GLU A 61 15.94 -1.93 18.47
CA GLU A 61 17.05 -2.29 17.57
C GLU A 61 16.61 -3.37 16.56
N CYS A 62 15.97 -4.44 17.02
CA CYS A 62 15.48 -5.51 16.16
C CYS A 62 14.44 -4.99 15.13
N VAL A 63 13.53 -4.10 15.54
CA VAL A 63 12.55 -3.49 14.63
C VAL A 63 13.25 -2.63 13.59
N SER A 64 14.24 -1.80 14.01
CA SER A 64 15.01 -0.97 13.08
C SER A 64 15.80 -1.81 12.06
N ASP A 65 16.36 -2.92 12.49
CA ASP A 65 17.11 -3.81 11.57
C ASP A 65 16.16 -4.56 10.63
N ALA A 66 14.99 -4.97 11.10
CA ALA A 66 13.95 -5.56 10.26
C ALA A 66 13.43 -4.56 9.22
N GLU A 67 13.24 -3.29 9.58
CA GLU A 67 12.87 -2.22 8.66
C GLU A 67 13.90 -2.04 7.54
N LYS A 68 15.17 -1.92 7.89
CA LYS A 68 16.27 -1.79 6.92
C LYS A 68 16.32 -2.99 5.97
N LEU A 69 16.17 -4.20 6.50
CA LEU A 69 16.15 -5.41 5.68
C LEU A 69 14.96 -5.39 4.73
N GLN A 70 13.75 -5.09 5.22
CA GLN A 70 12.54 -5.02 4.42
C GLN A 70 12.68 -4.01 3.28
N LEU A 71 13.20 -2.80 3.56
CA LEU A 71 13.45 -1.78 2.55
C LEU A 71 14.48 -2.23 1.50
N SER A 72 15.54 -2.94 1.93
CA SER A 72 16.56 -3.46 1.00
C SER A 72 16.06 -4.56 0.06
N LEU A 73 15.00 -5.26 0.44
CA LEU A 73 14.40 -6.34 -0.36
C LEU A 73 13.27 -5.84 -1.26
N HIS A 74 12.72 -4.66 -0.97
CA HIS A 74 11.50 -4.17 -1.61
C HIS A 74 11.61 -4.09 -3.14
N ASP A 75 12.66 -3.44 -3.64
CA ASP A 75 12.79 -3.20 -5.08
C ASP A 75 12.97 -4.53 -5.85
N THR A 76 13.79 -5.44 -5.31
CA THR A 76 13.98 -6.77 -5.92
C THR A 76 12.68 -7.59 -5.92
N ALA A 77 11.94 -7.58 -4.80
CA ALA A 77 10.67 -8.28 -4.71
C ALA A 77 9.64 -7.72 -5.72
N LEU A 78 9.59 -6.40 -5.86
CA LEU A 78 8.71 -5.75 -6.81
C LEU A 78 9.05 -6.12 -8.27
N GLU A 79 10.34 -6.15 -8.64
CA GLU A 79 10.77 -6.59 -9.98
C GLU A 79 10.39 -8.05 -10.25
N GLU A 80 10.53 -8.94 -9.27
CA GLU A 80 10.12 -10.34 -9.37
C GLU A 80 8.60 -10.48 -9.55
N GLU A 81 7.81 -9.68 -8.85
CA GLU A 81 6.35 -9.65 -8.96
C GLU A 81 5.89 -9.18 -10.34
N TYR A 82 6.49 -8.12 -10.88
CA TYR A 82 6.22 -7.66 -12.25
C TYR A 82 6.54 -8.75 -13.26
N THR A 83 7.72 -9.35 -13.16
CA THR A 83 8.15 -10.42 -14.05
C THR A 83 7.18 -11.61 -14.01
N ALA A 84 6.76 -12.03 -12.82
CA ALA A 84 5.81 -13.14 -12.66
C ALA A 84 4.46 -12.84 -13.34
N CYS A 85 3.98 -11.60 -13.25
CA CYS A 85 2.74 -11.19 -13.92
C CYS A 85 2.89 -11.17 -15.44
N GLU A 86 3.98 -10.64 -15.97
CA GLU A 86 4.26 -10.60 -17.41
C GLU A 86 4.45 -12.00 -18.00
N ASP A 87 5.18 -12.88 -17.33
CA ASP A 87 5.37 -14.29 -17.70
C ASP A 87 4.05 -15.06 -17.72
N ALA A 88 3.11 -14.71 -16.86
CA ALA A 88 1.75 -15.23 -16.88
C ALA A 88 0.88 -14.63 -18.00
N GLY A 89 1.39 -13.68 -18.78
CA GLY A 89 0.73 -13.06 -19.93
C GLY A 89 -0.15 -11.86 -19.61
N LEU A 90 -0.05 -11.28 -18.41
CA LEU A 90 -0.72 -10.03 -18.08
C LEU A 90 -0.05 -8.85 -18.82
N LYS A 91 -0.88 -7.90 -19.22
CA LYS A 91 -0.40 -6.62 -19.74
C LYS A 91 -0.44 -5.59 -18.64
N ILE A 92 0.74 -5.09 -18.27
CA ILE A 92 0.89 -4.02 -17.30
C ILE A 92 0.79 -2.69 -18.04
N MET A 93 -0.12 -1.83 -17.60
CA MET A 93 -0.46 -0.58 -18.26
C MET A 93 -0.28 0.60 -17.29
N GLU A 94 0.44 1.60 -17.76
CA GLU A 94 0.54 2.87 -17.04
C GLU A 94 -0.74 3.69 -17.17
N LEU A 95 -1.10 4.40 -16.11
CA LEU A 95 -2.23 5.31 -16.12
C LEU A 95 -1.86 6.62 -16.86
N THR A 96 -2.45 6.85 -18.03
CA THR A 96 -2.12 8.01 -18.89
C THR A 96 -2.95 9.26 -18.60
N ASP A 97 -4.06 9.13 -17.88
CA ASP A 97 -5.00 10.24 -17.59
C ASP A 97 -5.24 10.42 -16.07
N ARG A 98 -4.16 10.33 -15.30
CA ARG A 98 -4.16 10.42 -13.83
C ARG A 98 -4.95 11.61 -13.29
N ASP A 99 -4.85 12.77 -13.94
CA ASP A 99 -5.55 13.98 -13.50
C ASP A 99 -7.08 13.81 -13.46
N LYS A 100 -7.64 13.05 -14.42
CA LYS A 100 -9.08 12.75 -14.42
C LYS A 100 -9.48 11.84 -13.27
N TRP A 101 -8.62 10.87 -12.94
CA TRP A 101 -8.85 9.97 -11.81
C TRP A 101 -8.79 10.74 -10.48
N ILE A 102 -7.80 11.60 -10.31
CA ILE A 102 -7.67 12.47 -9.12
C ILE A 102 -8.91 13.35 -8.97
N GLU A 103 -9.33 14.01 -10.04
CA GLU A 103 -10.51 14.88 -9.98
C GLU A 103 -11.80 14.11 -9.66
N ALA A 104 -11.95 12.88 -10.20
CA ALA A 104 -13.12 12.04 -9.93
C ALA A 104 -13.27 11.63 -8.45
N VAL A 105 -12.17 11.50 -7.70
CA VAL A 105 -12.18 11.07 -6.29
C VAL A 105 -11.98 12.21 -5.28
N LYS A 106 -11.72 13.41 -5.74
CA LYS A 106 -11.37 14.57 -4.93
C LYS A 106 -12.41 14.90 -3.84
N GLU A 107 -13.68 14.90 -4.21
CA GLU A 107 -14.77 15.17 -3.26
C GLU A 107 -14.89 14.06 -2.21
N THR A 108 -14.71 12.81 -2.60
CA THR A 108 -14.75 11.66 -1.68
C THR A 108 -13.62 11.73 -0.66
N SER A 109 -12.41 12.05 -1.10
CA SER A 109 -11.24 12.19 -0.21
C SER A 109 -11.42 13.36 0.78
N ALA A 110 -11.95 14.49 0.30
CA ALA A 110 -12.22 15.64 1.15
C ALA A 110 -13.34 15.37 2.17
N ALA A 111 -14.42 14.69 1.76
CA ALA A 111 -15.51 14.31 2.66
C ALA A 111 -15.02 13.36 3.76
N TYR A 112 -14.25 12.33 3.39
CA TYR A 112 -13.65 11.41 4.35
C TYR A 112 -12.73 12.12 5.37
N ALA A 113 -11.94 13.09 4.92
CA ALA A 113 -11.11 13.89 5.81
C ALA A 113 -11.95 14.69 6.82
N GLN A 114 -13.08 15.26 6.40
CA GLN A 114 -13.99 15.99 7.29
C GLN A 114 -14.67 15.06 8.32
N GLU A 115 -15.12 13.89 7.91
CA GLU A 115 -15.73 12.89 8.79
C GLU A 115 -14.79 12.41 9.89
N ASN A 116 -13.48 12.42 9.63
CA ASN A 116 -12.44 12.06 10.60
C ASN A 116 -11.90 13.24 11.43
N GLY A 117 -12.59 14.38 11.44
CA GLY A 117 -12.33 15.54 12.28
C GLY A 117 -10.98 16.22 12.01
N GLU A 118 -10.43 16.87 13.03
CA GLU A 118 -9.19 17.68 12.90
C GLU A 118 -7.99 16.86 12.42
N LEU A 119 -7.85 15.62 12.90
CA LEU A 119 -6.74 14.76 12.48
C LEU A 119 -6.87 14.37 11.00
N GLY A 120 -8.04 14.00 10.55
CA GLY A 120 -8.31 13.67 9.16
C GLY A 120 -8.01 14.85 8.23
N GLN A 121 -8.48 16.04 8.58
CA GLN A 121 -8.23 17.27 7.82
C GLN A 121 -6.73 17.62 7.77
N LYS A 122 -6.02 17.48 8.90
CA LYS A 122 -4.58 17.71 8.96
C LYS A 122 -3.80 16.74 8.06
N ILE A 123 -4.12 15.45 8.12
CA ILE A 123 -3.48 14.43 7.27
C ILE A 123 -3.76 14.74 5.79
N TYR A 124 -5.01 15.04 5.45
CA TYR A 124 -5.40 15.38 4.09
C TYR A 124 -4.64 16.60 3.55
N SER A 125 -4.52 17.65 4.35
CA SER A 125 -3.75 18.86 3.99
C SER A 125 -2.27 18.52 3.71
N VAL A 126 -1.64 17.72 4.56
CA VAL A 126 -0.24 17.30 4.36
C VAL A 126 -0.07 16.49 3.07
N ILE A 127 -0.99 15.59 2.77
CA ILE A 127 -0.98 14.81 1.52
C ILE A 127 -1.08 15.75 0.31
N GLN A 128 -2.02 16.70 0.32
CA GLN A 128 -2.17 17.68 -0.76
C GLN A 128 -0.92 18.55 -0.95
N ASP A 129 -0.27 18.98 0.13
CA ASP A 129 0.96 19.76 0.08
C ASP A 129 2.14 18.98 -0.53
N ILE A 130 2.17 17.65 -0.36
CA ILE A 130 3.19 16.78 -0.95
C ILE A 130 2.91 16.55 -2.45
N GLN A 131 1.66 16.32 -2.81
CA GLN A 131 1.25 16.05 -4.19
C GLN A 131 1.40 17.26 -5.12
N ASN A 132 1.35 18.47 -4.58
CA ASN A 132 1.46 19.73 -5.32
C ASN A 132 2.91 20.23 -5.48
N LYS A 133 3.90 19.49 -5.02
CA LYS A 133 5.34 19.78 -5.19
C LYS A 133 5.92 19.08 -6.39
#